data_d7d78c7a3786e178310098f77cce7977
#
_entry.id   d7d78c7a3786e178310098f77cce7977
#
_cell.length_a   1.000
_cell.length_b   1.000
_cell.length_c   1.000
_cell.angle_alpha   90.00
_cell.angle_beta   90.00
_cell.angle_gamma   90.00
#
_symmetry.space_group_name_H-M   'P 1'
#
loop_
_entity.id
_entity.type
_entity.pdbx_description
1 polymer ?
#
loop_
_entity_poly.entity_id
_entity_poly.type
_entity_poly.pdbx_seq_one_letter_code
_entity_poly.pdbx_strand_id
1 'polypeptide(L)'
;MAPAPPPPAEPSDPPEPSLTEWVVLALLAESPMHGFAVGKELRPDTDLGRVLTVHRPLVYRALDRLVAAGLAEPHHTEPGDAGPNRTLHRPTRRGRARLDRWLDRPVDHIRDLRIEFVVKLRLNQRRGRDATRLVTAQRAALGPTFERLARAPDDDVVDSWRRHNAAAARSFLDDVAGSLPPCPWRPPHDP
;
A
#
# COMPACT_ATOMS: atom_id res chain seq x y z
N MET A 1 2.82 50.18 -20.28
CA MET A 1 2.81 49.49 -18.98
C MET A 1 2.71 48.00 -19.29
N ALA A 2 3.79 47.25 -19.16
CA ALA A 2 3.81 45.80 -19.45
C ALA A 2 3.10 45.04 -18.31
N PRO A 3 2.31 43.98 -18.61
CA PRO A 3 1.69 43.18 -17.57
C PRO A 3 2.74 42.48 -16.71
N ALA A 4 2.47 42.38 -15.41
CA ALA A 4 3.34 41.69 -14.47
C ALA A 4 3.46 40.19 -14.82
N PRO A 5 4.63 39.56 -14.62
CA PRO A 5 4.79 38.13 -14.89
C PRO A 5 3.86 37.31 -13.98
N PRO A 6 3.34 36.18 -14.44
CA PRO A 6 2.49 35.33 -13.61
C PRO A 6 3.28 34.80 -12.39
N PRO A 7 2.61 34.62 -11.25
CA PRO A 7 3.25 34.05 -10.07
C PRO A 7 3.88 32.68 -10.37
N PRO A 8 5.00 32.33 -9.69
CA PRO A 8 5.62 31.02 -9.87
C PRO A 8 4.59 29.92 -9.54
N ALA A 9 4.49 28.93 -10.42
CA ALA A 9 3.63 27.76 -10.20
C ALA A 9 3.97 27.12 -8.84
N GLU A 10 2.97 26.93 -8.00
CA GLU A 10 3.15 26.20 -6.75
C GLU A 10 3.79 24.82 -7.04
N PRO A 11 4.71 24.36 -6.19
CA PRO A 11 5.33 23.05 -6.40
C PRO A 11 4.22 22.00 -6.41
N SER A 12 3.95 21.44 -7.59
CA SER A 12 2.98 20.37 -7.75
C SER A 12 3.36 19.22 -6.82
N ASP A 13 2.40 18.70 -6.06
CA ASP A 13 2.62 17.55 -5.18
C ASP A 13 3.21 16.41 -6.03
N PRO A 14 4.29 15.74 -5.58
CA PRO A 14 4.91 14.70 -6.37
C PRO A 14 3.89 13.62 -6.72
N PRO A 15 4.02 12.97 -7.88
CA PRO A 15 3.08 11.97 -8.35
C PRO A 15 2.83 10.90 -7.29
N GLU A 16 1.64 10.32 -7.32
CA GLU A 16 1.26 9.23 -6.41
C GLU A 16 2.24 8.06 -6.57
N PRO A 17 2.83 7.54 -5.49
CA PRO A 17 3.70 6.37 -5.56
C PRO A 17 2.98 5.16 -6.15
N SER A 18 3.68 4.37 -6.94
CA SER A 18 3.21 3.07 -7.41
C SER A 18 3.04 2.09 -6.25
N LEU A 19 2.28 1.01 -6.47
CA LEU A 19 2.09 -0.04 -5.44
C LEU A 19 3.43 -0.58 -4.93
N THR A 20 4.42 -0.80 -5.79
CA THR A 20 5.76 -1.23 -5.39
C THR A 20 6.43 -0.20 -4.47
N GLU A 21 6.34 1.08 -4.80
CA GLU A 21 6.90 2.16 -3.98
C GLU A 21 6.20 2.24 -2.61
N TRP A 22 4.88 2.09 -2.56
CA TRP A 22 4.14 2.03 -1.29
C TRP A 22 4.58 0.86 -0.41
N VAL A 23 4.75 -0.33 -0.99
CA VAL A 23 5.21 -1.52 -0.24
C VAL A 23 6.64 -1.34 0.26
N VAL A 24 7.55 -0.83 -0.58
CA VAL A 24 8.92 -0.51 -0.16
C VAL A 24 8.92 0.50 0.98
N LEU A 25 8.15 1.58 0.88
CA LEU A 25 8.04 2.59 1.93
C LEU A 25 7.48 2.02 3.23
N ALA A 26 6.53 1.09 3.15
CA ALA A 26 5.96 0.42 4.31
C ALA A 26 6.97 -0.48 5.03
N LEU A 27 7.78 -1.24 4.29
CA LEU A 27 8.86 -2.04 4.84
C LEU A 27 9.92 -1.18 5.52
N LEU A 28 10.30 -0.06 4.90
CA LEU A 28 11.22 0.91 5.52
C LEU A 28 10.63 1.53 6.80
N ALA A 29 9.30 1.60 6.93
CA ALA A 29 8.63 2.12 8.11
C ALA A 29 8.57 1.11 9.29
N GLU A 30 8.72 -0.18 9.02
CA GLU A 30 8.87 -1.22 10.04
C GLU A 30 10.26 -1.15 10.69
N SER A 31 11.31 -1.04 9.85
CA SER A 31 12.70 -0.83 10.29
C SER A 31 13.53 -0.23 9.14
N PRO A 32 14.60 0.53 9.43
CA PRO A 32 15.51 0.95 8.39
C PRO A 32 16.12 -0.26 7.67
N MET A 33 16.09 -0.24 6.32
CA MET A 33 16.57 -1.36 5.49
C MET A 33 17.34 -0.87 4.28
N HIS A 34 18.27 -1.68 3.80
CA HIS A 34 18.89 -1.51 2.48
C HIS A 34 18.11 -2.29 1.39
N GLY A 35 18.25 -1.92 0.13
CA GLY A 35 17.49 -2.49 -0.99
C GLY A 35 17.52 -4.01 -1.10
N PHE A 36 18.65 -4.65 -0.74
CA PHE A 36 18.74 -6.10 -0.73
C PHE A 36 17.84 -6.75 0.34
N ALA A 37 17.76 -6.16 1.56
CA ALA A 37 16.87 -6.65 2.62
C ALA A 37 15.41 -6.49 2.21
N VAL A 38 15.02 -5.33 1.67
CA VAL A 38 13.69 -5.11 1.10
C VAL A 38 13.36 -6.16 0.03
N GLY A 39 14.32 -6.46 -0.87
CA GLY A 39 14.13 -7.48 -1.90
C GLY A 39 13.94 -8.91 -1.34
N LYS A 40 14.47 -9.22 -0.16
CA LYS A 40 14.22 -10.50 0.52
C LYS A 40 12.77 -10.59 1.03
N GLU A 41 12.22 -9.50 1.57
CA GLU A 41 10.83 -9.44 2.06
C GLU A 41 9.77 -9.60 0.95
N LEU A 42 10.16 -9.39 -0.31
CA LEU A 42 9.26 -9.44 -1.48
C LEU A 42 9.50 -10.67 -2.36
N ARG A 43 10.16 -11.70 -1.85
CA ARG A 43 10.33 -12.99 -2.54
C ARG A 43 9.03 -13.80 -2.50
N PRO A 44 8.78 -14.69 -3.48
CA PRO A 44 7.54 -15.48 -3.55
C PRO A 44 7.22 -16.32 -2.31
N ASP A 45 8.25 -16.68 -1.53
CA ASP A 45 8.17 -17.51 -0.33
C ASP A 45 7.84 -16.72 0.95
N THR A 46 7.77 -15.38 0.88
CA THR A 46 7.43 -14.51 2.02
C THR A 46 5.93 -14.19 2.07
N ASP A 47 5.49 -13.68 3.20
CA ASP A 47 4.09 -13.30 3.42
C ASP A 47 3.59 -12.19 2.48
N LEU A 48 4.42 -11.17 2.21
CA LEU A 48 4.12 -10.11 1.24
C LEU A 48 4.37 -10.57 -0.19
N GLY A 49 5.44 -11.31 -0.43
CA GLY A 49 5.80 -11.80 -1.75
C GLY A 49 4.78 -12.77 -2.36
N ARG A 50 4.02 -13.50 -1.54
CA ARG A 50 2.87 -14.33 -2.00
C ARG A 50 1.74 -13.49 -2.60
N VAL A 51 1.62 -12.23 -2.21
CA VAL A 51 0.63 -11.29 -2.76
C VAL A 51 1.23 -10.46 -3.88
N LEU A 52 2.44 -9.94 -3.66
CA LEU A 52 3.16 -9.08 -4.59
C LEU A 52 4.64 -9.44 -4.63
N THR A 53 5.03 -10.28 -5.58
CA THR A 53 6.44 -10.56 -5.86
C THR A 53 7.06 -9.40 -6.62
N VAL A 54 8.21 -8.90 -6.14
CA VAL A 54 8.94 -7.80 -6.79
C VAL A 54 10.39 -8.19 -7.04
N HIS A 55 10.83 -8.07 -8.30
CA HIS A 55 12.21 -8.32 -8.68
C HIS A 55 13.14 -7.21 -8.21
N ARG A 56 14.36 -7.57 -7.79
CA ARG A 56 15.36 -6.65 -7.22
C ARG A 56 15.55 -5.33 -7.98
N PRO A 57 15.68 -5.29 -9.31
CA PRO A 57 15.83 -4.02 -10.02
C PRO A 57 14.69 -3.03 -9.80
N LEU A 58 13.46 -3.54 -9.63
CA LEU A 58 12.28 -2.71 -9.33
C LEU A 58 12.31 -2.17 -7.90
N VAL A 59 12.86 -2.94 -6.94
CA VAL A 59 13.05 -2.47 -5.56
C VAL A 59 14.00 -1.28 -5.52
N TYR A 60 15.16 -1.38 -6.19
CA TYR A 60 16.13 -0.26 -6.23
C TYR A 60 15.55 0.96 -6.91
N ARG A 61 14.85 0.77 -8.04
CA ARG A 61 14.15 1.87 -8.73
C ARG A 61 13.10 2.53 -7.83
N ALA A 62 12.36 1.74 -7.06
CA ALA A 62 11.37 2.27 -6.11
C ALA A 62 12.03 3.08 -4.99
N LEU A 63 13.17 2.60 -4.43
CA LEU A 63 13.96 3.33 -3.44
C LEU A 63 14.42 4.68 -3.99
N ASP A 64 15.02 4.68 -5.19
CA ASP A 64 15.54 5.91 -5.83
C ASP A 64 14.41 6.93 -6.03
N ARG A 65 13.24 6.48 -6.48
CA ARG A 65 12.07 7.36 -6.66
C ARG A 65 11.52 7.89 -5.35
N LEU A 66 11.45 7.05 -4.30
CA LEU A 66 11.03 7.48 -2.98
C LEU A 66 11.98 8.52 -2.38
N VAL A 67 13.28 8.37 -2.57
CA VAL A 67 14.28 9.36 -2.15
C VAL A 67 14.13 10.64 -2.95
N ALA A 68 14.03 10.56 -4.28
CA ALA A 68 13.84 11.72 -5.15
C ALA A 68 12.53 12.49 -4.83
N ALA A 69 11.46 11.77 -4.42
CA ALA A 69 10.19 12.36 -3.99
C ALA A 69 10.20 12.90 -2.54
N GLY A 70 11.30 12.75 -1.80
CA GLY A 70 11.41 13.15 -0.41
C GLY A 70 10.53 12.35 0.55
N LEU A 71 10.18 11.11 0.18
CA LEU A 71 9.38 10.19 1.00
C LEU A 71 10.25 9.21 1.80
N ALA A 72 11.45 8.92 1.32
CA ALA A 72 12.48 8.18 2.02
C ALA A 72 13.80 8.97 2.05
N GLU A 73 14.66 8.65 2.99
CA GLU A 73 15.99 9.27 3.14
C GLU A 73 17.02 8.22 3.54
N PRO A 74 18.32 8.41 3.19
CA PRO A 74 19.42 7.65 3.78
C PRO A 74 19.41 7.82 5.31
N HIS A 75 19.60 6.73 6.04
CA HIS A 75 19.63 6.74 7.52
C HIS A 75 21.02 6.47 8.04
N HIS A 76 21.62 5.37 7.62
CA HIS A 76 22.93 4.92 8.08
C HIS A 76 23.60 4.09 6.99
N THR A 77 24.94 4.09 6.98
CA THR A 77 25.72 3.24 6.07
C THR A 77 26.47 2.20 6.89
N GLU A 78 26.25 0.93 6.58
CA GLU A 78 26.89 -0.21 7.21
C GLU A 78 27.97 -0.79 6.32
N PRO A 79 29.10 -1.26 6.89
CA PRO A 79 30.06 -2.05 6.12
C PRO A 79 29.41 -3.31 5.57
N GLY A 80 29.70 -3.67 4.35
CA GLY A 80 29.30 -4.98 3.81
C GLY A 80 30.24 -6.07 4.34
N ASP A 81 29.69 -7.22 4.80
CA ASP A 81 30.48 -8.33 5.36
C ASP A 81 31.55 -8.91 4.40
N ALA A 82 31.34 -8.79 3.10
CA ALA A 82 32.27 -9.21 2.05
C ALA A 82 32.04 -8.41 0.74
N GLY A 83 31.55 -7.17 0.81
CA GLY A 83 31.17 -6.38 -0.35
C GLY A 83 31.08 -4.88 -0.04
N PRO A 84 30.58 -4.09 -0.98
CA PRO A 84 30.49 -2.64 -0.82
C PRO A 84 29.56 -2.26 0.34
N ASN A 85 29.80 -1.07 0.92
CA ASN A 85 28.97 -0.50 1.97
C ASN A 85 27.50 -0.46 1.54
N ARG A 86 26.59 -0.68 2.51
CA ARG A 86 25.15 -0.74 2.30
C ARG A 86 24.49 0.44 3.01
N THR A 87 23.80 1.28 2.25
CA THR A 87 23.03 2.38 2.82
C THR A 87 21.65 1.88 3.24
N LEU A 88 21.33 2.00 4.52
CA LEU A 88 19.98 1.82 5.04
C LEU A 88 19.16 3.06 4.74
N HIS A 89 17.89 2.85 4.42
CA HIS A 89 16.92 3.91 4.19
C HIS A 89 15.81 3.83 5.22
N ARG A 90 15.20 4.98 5.51
CA ARG A 90 14.01 5.09 6.35
C ARG A 90 13.00 6.07 5.73
N PRO A 91 11.72 6.02 6.09
CA PRO A 91 10.77 7.03 5.64
C PRO A 91 11.05 8.38 6.30
N THR A 92 10.89 9.45 5.54
CA THR A 92 10.80 10.80 6.10
C THR A 92 9.48 10.98 6.89
N ARG A 93 9.34 12.08 7.65
CA ARG A 93 8.06 12.43 8.30
C ARG A 93 6.92 12.54 7.27
N ARG A 94 7.19 13.14 6.10
CA ARG A 94 6.23 13.24 4.99
C ARG A 94 5.88 11.85 4.43
N GLY A 95 6.89 11.00 4.26
CA GLY A 95 6.70 9.62 3.79
C GLY A 95 5.80 8.81 4.72
N ARG A 96 6.02 8.89 6.05
CA ARG A 96 5.16 8.21 7.04
C ARG A 96 3.71 8.69 6.96
N ALA A 97 3.50 10.00 6.93
CA ALA A 97 2.15 10.58 6.87
C ALA A 97 1.40 10.19 5.59
N ARG A 98 2.11 10.14 4.43
CA ARG A 98 1.49 9.67 3.17
C ARG A 98 1.20 8.17 3.21
N LEU A 99 2.11 7.37 3.75
CA LEU A 99 1.92 5.93 3.91
C LEU A 99 0.70 5.60 4.78
N ASP A 100 0.55 6.27 5.93
CA ASP A 100 -0.57 6.03 6.83
C ASP A 100 -1.91 6.35 6.15
N ARG A 101 -1.99 7.46 5.41
CA ARG A 101 -3.19 7.79 4.61
C ARG A 101 -3.47 6.76 3.52
N TRP A 102 -2.44 6.26 2.83
CA TRP A 102 -2.61 5.23 1.82
C TRP A 102 -3.10 3.91 2.41
N LEU A 103 -2.57 3.50 3.58
CA LEU A 103 -2.98 2.28 4.27
C LEU A 103 -4.45 2.32 4.72
N ASP A 104 -4.99 3.50 5.02
CA ASP A 104 -6.37 3.67 5.47
C ASP A 104 -7.37 3.91 4.32
N ARG A 105 -6.88 4.20 3.11
CA ARG A 105 -7.72 4.49 1.94
C ARG A 105 -8.20 3.19 1.27
N PRO A 106 -9.52 2.98 1.07
CA PRO A 106 -10.02 1.84 0.29
C PRO A 106 -9.55 1.91 -1.16
N VAL A 107 -9.63 0.79 -1.88
CA VAL A 107 -9.40 0.74 -3.33
C VAL A 107 -10.72 0.97 -4.07
N ASP A 108 -10.63 1.59 -5.25
CA ASP A 108 -11.80 2.04 -6.01
C ASP A 108 -12.41 0.95 -6.90
N HIS A 109 -11.64 -0.12 -7.21
CA HIS A 109 -12.09 -1.15 -8.14
C HIS A 109 -11.94 -2.55 -7.56
N ILE A 110 -12.87 -3.43 -7.92
CA ILE A 110 -12.86 -4.86 -7.51
C ILE A 110 -11.55 -5.55 -7.89
N ARG A 111 -10.97 -5.23 -9.07
CA ARG A 111 -9.69 -5.80 -9.51
C ARG A 111 -8.53 -5.52 -8.57
N ASP A 112 -8.57 -4.39 -7.87
CA ASP A 112 -7.48 -3.95 -6.99
C ASP A 112 -7.56 -4.61 -5.60
N LEU A 113 -8.71 -5.25 -5.27
CA LEU A 113 -8.84 -6.06 -4.06
C LEU A 113 -7.83 -7.19 -4.01
N ARG A 114 -7.55 -7.83 -5.15
CA ARG A 114 -6.68 -9.02 -5.21
C ARG A 114 -5.24 -8.74 -4.79
N ILE A 115 -4.71 -7.56 -5.06
CA ILE A 115 -3.33 -7.21 -4.78
C ILE A 115 -3.26 -6.05 -3.79
N GLU A 116 -3.67 -4.84 -4.18
CA GLU A 116 -3.46 -3.64 -3.37
C GLU A 116 -4.16 -3.73 -2.01
N PHE A 117 -5.43 -4.11 -1.98
CA PHE A 117 -6.17 -4.22 -0.72
C PHE A 117 -5.60 -5.30 0.20
N VAL A 118 -5.27 -6.49 -0.35
CA VAL A 118 -4.64 -7.58 0.42
C VAL A 118 -3.27 -7.16 0.97
N VAL A 119 -2.46 -6.44 0.19
CA VAL A 119 -1.20 -5.86 0.65
C VAL A 119 -1.44 -4.87 1.80
N LYS A 120 -2.41 -3.96 1.68
CA LYS A 120 -2.76 -3.01 2.76
C LYS A 120 -3.17 -3.74 4.04
N LEU A 121 -3.99 -4.77 3.94
CA LEU A 121 -4.38 -5.60 5.09
C LEU A 121 -3.15 -6.23 5.74
N ARG A 122 -2.27 -6.84 4.95
CA ARG A 122 -1.07 -7.50 5.47
C ARG A 122 -0.12 -6.52 6.14
N LEU A 123 0.11 -5.36 5.54
CA LEU A 123 0.95 -4.31 6.10
C LEU A 123 0.36 -3.72 7.40
N ASN A 124 -0.95 -3.54 7.48
CA ASN A 124 -1.60 -3.11 8.73
C ASN A 124 -1.40 -4.17 9.83
N GLN A 125 -1.58 -5.47 9.52
CA GLN A 125 -1.33 -6.56 10.47
C GLN A 125 0.12 -6.60 10.96
N ARG A 126 1.10 -6.50 10.06
CA ARG A 126 2.54 -6.47 10.41
C ARG A 126 2.89 -5.31 11.33
N ARG A 127 2.23 -4.18 11.16
CA ARG A 127 2.42 -2.98 11.98
C ARG A 127 1.58 -2.94 13.24
N GLY A 128 0.82 -3.98 13.55
CA GLY A 128 -0.11 -4.04 14.69
C GLY A 128 -1.24 -3.01 14.64
N ARG A 129 -1.61 -2.54 13.42
CA ARG A 129 -2.69 -1.56 13.24
C ARG A 129 -4.04 -2.27 13.09
N ASP A 130 -5.07 -1.64 13.60
CA ASP A 130 -6.44 -2.09 13.38
C ASP A 130 -6.87 -1.87 11.92
N ALA A 131 -7.15 -2.95 11.22
CA ALA A 131 -7.62 -2.92 9.83
C ALA A 131 -9.16 -2.83 9.71
N THR A 132 -9.90 -2.84 10.82
CA THR A 132 -11.37 -2.82 10.81
C THR A 132 -11.92 -1.60 10.08
N ARG A 133 -11.29 -0.43 10.27
CA ARG A 133 -11.68 0.80 9.57
C ARG A 133 -11.50 0.68 8.06
N LEU A 134 -10.37 0.12 7.61
CA LEU A 134 -10.11 -0.09 6.19
C LEU A 134 -11.13 -1.05 5.58
N VAL A 135 -11.43 -2.17 6.24
CA VAL A 135 -12.41 -3.16 5.74
C VAL A 135 -13.82 -2.56 5.68
N THR A 136 -14.23 -1.82 6.70
CA THR A 136 -15.53 -1.13 6.72
C THR A 136 -15.64 -0.11 5.59
N ALA A 137 -14.61 0.74 5.41
CA ALA A 137 -14.57 1.71 4.32
C ALA A 137 -14.56 1.03 2.94
N GLN A 138 -13.85 -0.10 2.81
CA GLN A 138 -13.80 -0.87 1.56
C GLN A 138 -15.17 -1.46 1.20
N ARG A 139 -15.89 -2.02 2.15
CA ARG A 139 -17.26 -2.52 1.94
C ARG A 139 -18.21 -1.41 1.51
N ALA A 140 -18.13 -0.24 2.17
CA ALA A 140 -18.92 0.92 1.80
C ALA A 140 -18.60 1.44 0.39
N ALA A 141 -17.31 1.53 0.03
CA ALA A 141 -16.87 2.03 -1.28
C ALA A 141 -17.31 1.14 -2.44
N LEU A 142 -17.25 -0.18 -2.30
CA LEU A 142 -17.62 -1.13 -3.35
C LEU A 142 -19.08 -1.59 -3.30
N GLY A 143 -19.81 -1.31 -2.22
CA GLY A 143 -21.21 -1.70 -2.05
C GLY A 143 -22.12 -1.38 -3.25
N PRO A 144 -22.17 -0.13 -3.73
CA PRO A 144 -22.96 0.23 -4.90
C PRO A 144 -22.56 -0.53 -6.17
N THR A 145 -21.27 -0.84 -6.32
CA THR A 145 -20.78 -1.63 -7.47
C THR A 145 -21.21 -3.09 -7.38
N PHE A 146 -21.16 -3.69 -6.21
CA PHE A 146 -21.65 -5.06 -5.99
C PHE A 146 -23.16 -5.17 -6.26
N GLU A 147 -23.95 -4.23 -5.77
CA GLU A 147 -25.40 -4.21 -6.01
C GLU A 147 -25.74 -4.04 -7.49
N ARG A 148 -25.05 -3.15 -8.19
CA ARG A 148 -25.25 -2.96 -9.63
C ARG A 148 -24.93 -4.23 -10.41
N LEU A 149 -23.80 -4.89 -10.11
CA LEU A 149 -23.39 -6.12 -10.81
C LEU A 149 -24.29 -7.31 -10.47
N ALA A 150 -24.81 -7.39 -9.25
CA ALA A 150 -25.76 -8.44 -8.87
C ALA A 150 -27.10 -8.35 -9.62
N ARG A 151 -27.52 -7.14 -10.05
CA ARG A 151 -28.76 -6.90 -10.81
C ARG A 151 -28.53 -6.84 -12.33
N ALA A 152 -27.27 -6.88 -12.77
CA ALA A 152 -26.95 -6.82 -14.20
C ALA A 152 -27.46 -8.07 -14.92
N PRO A 153 -27.94 -7.93 -16.19
CA PRO A 153 -28.25 -9.06 -17.02
C PRO A 153 -27.09 -10.04 -17.14
N ASP A 154 -27.37 -11.30 -17.42
CA ASP A 154 -26.38 -12.34 -17.69
C ASP A 154 -26.43 -12.72 -19.16
N ASP A 155 -26.18 -11.72 -20.00
CA ASP A 155 -26.42 -11.86 -21.42
C ASP A 155 -25.23 -12.45 -22.18
N ASP A 156 -24.02 -12.32 -21.58
CA ASP A 156 -22.79 -12.85 -22.18
C ASP A 156 -21.74 -13.31 -21.15
N VAL A 157 -20.64 -13.88 -21.65
CA VAL A 157 -19.54 -14.39 -20.82
C VAL A 157 -18.84 -13.30 -19.99
N VAL A 158 -18.83 -12.06 -20.47
CA VAL A 158 -18.20 -10.93 -19.76
C VAL A 158 -19.07 -10.53 -18.56
N ASP A 159 -20.37 -10.45 -18.73
CA ASP A 159 -21.30 -10.12 -17.66
C ASP A 159 -21.35 -11.24 -16.61
N SER A 160 -21.35 -12.49 -17.05
CA SER A 160 -21.21 -13.65 -16.16
C SER A 160 -19.92 -13.58 -15.34
N TRP A 161 -18.76 -13.34 -15.98
CA TRP A 161 -17.47 -13.16 -15.29
C TRP A 161 -17.50 -12.03 -14.26
N ARG A 162 -18.00 -10.85 -14.65
CA ARG A 162 -18.07 -9.66 -13.78
C ARG A 162 -18.93 -9.93 -12.54
N ARG A 163 -20.04 -10.61 -12.69
CA ARG A 163 -20.96 -10.96 -11.61
C ARG A 163 -20.30 -11.96 -10.63
N HIS A 164 -19.73 -13.03 -11.16
CA HIS A 164 -19.05 -14.03 -10.31
C HIS A 164 -17.85 -13.43 -9.56
N ASN A 165 -17.05 -12.61 -10.22
CA ASN A 165 -15.92 -11.92 -9.58
C ASN A 165 -16.40 -10.95 -8.49
N ALA A 166 -17.51 -10.23 -8.72
CA ALA A 166 -18.09 -9.34 -7.72
C ALA A 166 -18.63 -10.13 -6.50
N ALA A 167 -19.29 -11.26 -6.73
CA ALA A 167 -19.80 -12.12 -5.67
C ALA A 167 -18.65 -12.69 -4.81
N ALA A 168 -17.59 -13.21 -5.44
CA ALA A 168 -16.40 -13.70 -4.75
C ALA A 168 -15.69 -12.60 -3.95
N ALA A 169 -15.55 -11.39 -4.53
CA ALA A 169 -14.95 -10.25 -3.87
C ALA A 169 -15.76 -9.80 -2.64
N ARG A 170 -17.09 -9.79 -2.74
CA ARG A 170 -17.98 -9.47 -1.62
C ARG A 170 -17.85 -10.49 -0.50
N SER A 171 -17.93 -11.79 -0.82
CA SER A 171 -17.73 -12.88 0.16
C SER A 171 -16.40 -12.74 0.89
N PHE A 172 -15.31 -12.50 0.16
CA PHE A 172 -13.99 -12.27 0.75
C PHE A 172 -13.99 -11.11 1.76
N LEU A 173 -14.63 -9.97 1.43
CA LEU A 173 -14.70 -8.83 2.35
C LEU A 173 -15.55 -9.13 3.59
N ASP A 174 -16.60 -9.93 3.46
CA ASP A 174 -17.43 -10.37 4.58
C ASP A 174 -16.66 -11.33 5.49
N ASP A 175 -15.92 -12.28 4.93
CA ASP A 175 -15.06 -13.21 5.67
C ASP A 175 -13.94 -12.49 6.43
N VAL A 176 -13.28 -11.52 5.76
CA VAL A 176 -12.24 -10.71 6.40
C VAL A 176 -12.82 -9.88 7.55
N ALA A 177 -14.00 -9.29 7.37
CA ALA A 177 -14.66 -8.51 8.43
C ALA A 177 -15.00 -9.37 9.66
N GLY A 178 -15.37 -10.64 9.44
CA GLY A 178 -15.66 -11.59 10.53
C GLY A 178 -14.42 -12.19 11.20
N SER A 179 -13.26 -12.19 10.50
CA SER A 179 -12.02 -12.82 10.95
C SER A 179 -11.03 -11.87 11.61
N LEU A 180 -11.25 -10.56 11.51
CA LEU A 180 -10.38 -9.58 12.17
C LEU A 180 -10.57 -9.69 13.69
N PRO A 181 -9.49 -9.95 14.47
CA PRO A 181 -9.62 -9.95 15.92
C PRO A 181 -10.09 -8.55 16.37
N PRO A 182 -10.96 -8.48 17.39
CA PRO A 182 -11.27 -7.20 18.02
C PRO A 182 -9.96 -6.56 18.44
N CYS A 183 -9.78 -5.28 18.10
CA CYS A 183 -8.55 -4.53 18.32
C CYS A 183 -8.08 -4.66 19.77
N PRO A 184 -6.93 -5.28 20.08
CA PRO A 184 -6.43 -5.38 21.45
C PRO A 184 -5.79 -4.06 21.93
N TRP A 185 -5.71 -3.03 21.04
CA TRP A 185 -5.06 -1.78 21.39
C TRP A 185 -6.02 -0.87 22.17
N ARG A 186 -5.76 -0.73 23.47
CA ARG A 186 -6.22 0.41 24.27
C ARG A 186 -5.12 1.47 24.25
N PRO A 187 -5.44 2.76 23.96
CA PRO A 187 -4.47 3.82 24.17
C PRO A 187 -4.01 3.78 25.62
N PRO A 188 -2.71 4.00 25.91
CA PRO A 188 -2.29 4.22 27.27
C PRO A 188 -3.08 5.41 27.80
N HIS A 189 -3.74 5.22 28.97
CA HIS A 189 -4.32 6.31 29.69
C HIS A 189 -3.19 7.27 30.05
N ASP A 190 -3.22 8.49 29.52
CA ASP A 190 -2.45 9.59 30.06
C ASP A 190 -2.88 9.81 31.51
N PRO A 191 -1.93 9.89 32.46
CA PRO A 191 -2.21 10.19 33.85
C PRO A 191 -2.66 11.63 34.05
#